data_37408fc04d2cdc2ad502b2808b90f83f
#
_entry.id   37408fc04d2cdc2ad502b2808b90f83f
#
_cell.length_a   1.000
_cell.length_b   1.000
_cell.length_c   1.000
_cell.angle_alpha   90.00
_cell.angle_beta   90.00
_cell.angle_gamma   90.00
#
_symmetry.space_group_name_H-M   'P 1'
#
loop_
_entity.id
_entity.type
_entity.pdbx_description
1 polymer ?
#
loop_
_entity_poly.entity_id
_entity_poly.type
_entity_poly.pdbx_seq_one_letter_code
_entity_poly.pdbx_strand_id
1 'polypeptide(L)'
;MDDQTVTQVFSRMRNVLFRGRPIIYILILLGGCASSYLYKLRVHNIFSCQASGYTSDTYLAYCDATGYGDYDHGAFWFDLEPAAARFAASADVLFLGNSRMQFAFSTASTALWLASAKYYLLGFLGFENSIFARALLEKLKPKAKVYVIAIDDFFEPSERPLAKIVMHGGEGRHRYEVKRVLQVVHEAICGNLTRICGDGVVVFRSRQTGSFNMPQTSKFKGLARQVSYDQQIEENAVDEAIAIGRVFLSDLPVKPECVILTASPTVGTKLRVANAIASGLGKTLVVPEQLDGLQTIEGVHLDRPSAERWSEVFFETASPEIQKCLDDKVAISPNHTHDTGNSPELE
;
A
#
# COMPACT_ATOMS: atom_id res chain seq x y z
N MET A 1 -59.38 -10.45 37.28
CA MET A 1 -57.99 -10.97 37.47
C MET A 1 -57.39 -10.13 38.58
N ASP A 2 -57.15 -10.77 39.74
CA ASP A 2 -56.75 -10.04 40.96
C ASP A 2 -55.38 -9.42 40.82
N ASP A 3 -55.29 -8.17 41.25
CA ASP A 3 -54.05 -7.37 41.22
C ASP A 3 -52.88 -8.02 42.01
N GLN A 4 -53.20 -8.89 42.96
CA GLN A 4 -52.26 -9.71 43.71
C GLN A 4 -51.57 -10.79 42.84
N THR A 5 -52.29 -11.34 41.88
CA THR A 5 -51.74 -12.38 41.00
C THR A 5 -50.71 -11.80 40.02
N VAL A 6 -50.96 -10.59 39.52
CA VAL A 6 -50.01 -9.87 38.61
C VAL A 6 -48.74 -9.49 39.37
N THR A 7 -48.87 -8.99 40.58
CA THR A 7 -47.71 -8.59 41.41
C THR A 7 -46.86 -9.81 41.80
N GLN A 8 -47.47 -10.96 42.09
CA GLN A 8 -46.75 -12.20 42.39
C GLN A 8 -45.99 -12.75 41.18
N VAL A 9 -46.59 -12.69 39.98
CA VAL A 9 -45.90 -13.12 38.75
C VAL A 9 -44.70 -12.21 38.42
N PHE A 10 -44.87 -10.90 38.53
CA PHE A 10 -43.74 -9.96 38.36
C PHE A 10 -42.65 -10.12 39.41
N SER A 11 -43.01 -10.38 40.69
CA SER A 11 -42.03 -10.63 41.73
C SER A 11 -41.28 -11.97 41.52
N ARG A 12 -41.96 -13.01 41.04
CA ARG A 12 -41.32 -14.27 40.68
C ARG A 12 -40.43 -14.12 39.45
N MET A 13 -40.86 -13.41 38.40
CA MET A 13 -40.01 -13.11 37.23
C MET A 13 -38.79 -12.29 37.63
N ARG A 14 -38.94 -11.28 38.46
CA ARG A 14 -37.84 -10.49 38.98
C ARG A 14 -36.86 -11.33 39.79
N ASN A 15 -37.33 -12.24 40.65
CA ASN A 15 -36.47 -13.11 41.44
C ASN A 15 -35.78 -14.21 40.59
N VAL A 16 -36.39 -14.69 39.51
CA VAL A 16 -35.76 -15.62 38.56
C VAL A 16 -34.70 -14.89 37.74
N LEU A 17 -34.93 -13.65 37.32
CA LEU A 17 -33.96 -12.82 36.61
C LEU A 17 -32.79 -12.40 37.48
N PHE A 18 -33.01 -12.04 38.77
CA PHE A 18 -31.96 -11.52 39.64
C PHE A 18 -31.24 -12.57 40.51
N ARG A 19 -31.89 -13.75 40.81
CA ARG A 19 -31.21 -14.87 41.49
C ARG A 19 -30.54 -15.86 40.52
N GLY A 20 -30.87 -15.78 39.29
CA GLY A 20 -30.45 -16.78 38.34
C GLY A 20 -29.30 -16.35 37.49
N ARG A 21 -28.13 -16.53 37.91
CA ARG A 21 -27.12 -17.05 37.04
C ARG A 21 -26.39 -15.95 36.25
N PRO A 22 -25.24 -15.51 36.73
CA PRO A 22 -24.31 -14.66 35.97
C PRO A 22 -24.09 -15.17 34.54
N ILE A 23 -24.29 -16.47 34.31
CA ILE A 23 -24.24 -17.14 33.02
C ILE A 23 -25.25 -16.53 32.02
N ILE A 24 -26.51 -16.19 32.40
CA ILE A 24 -27.50 -15.61 31.48
C ILE A 24 -27.06 -14.23 31.02
N TYR A 25 -26.52 -13.40 31.90
CA TYR A 25 -25.99 -12.08 31.54
C TYR A 25 -24.77 -12.18 30.64
N ILE A 26 -23.88 -13.14 30.95
CA ILE A 26 -22.74 -13.45 30.10
C ILE A 26 -23.19 -13.90 28.71
N LEU A 27 -24.18 -14.78 28.60
CA LEU A 27 -24.72 -15.24 27.33
C LEU A 27 -25.40 -14.12 26.53
N ILE A 28 -26.14 -13.22 27.18
CA ILE A 28 -26.75 -12.05 26.54
C ILE A 28 -25.68 -11.08 26.05
N LEU A 29 -24.66 -10.80 26.86
CA LEU A 29 -23.51 -9.97 26.48
C LEU A 29 -22.76 -10.61 25.31
N LEU A 30 -22.43 -11.89 25.40
CA LEU A 30 -21.76 -12.62 24.32
C LEU A 30 -22.59 -12.66 23.05
N GLY A 31 -23.90 -12.89 23.16
CA GLY A 31 -24.86 -12.87 22.05
C GLY A 31 -24.93 -11.47 21.39
N GLY A 32 -24.98 -10.41 22.20
CA GLY A 32 -24.96 -9.04 21.70
C GLY A 32 -23.65 -8.66 21.01
N CYS A 33 -22.51 -9.03 21.60
CA CYS A 33 -21.21 -8.84 20.99
C CYS A 33 -21.08 -9.67 19.68
N ALA A 34 -21.49 -10.93 19.70
CA ALA A 34 -21.46 -11.80 18.51
C ALA A 34 -22.35 -11.25 17.39
N SER A 35 -23.56 -10.77 17.70
CA SER A 35 -24.48 -10.18 16.73
C SER A 35 -23.90 -8.92 16.08
N SER A 36 -23.32 -8.04 16.89
CA SER A 36 -22.65 -6.84 16.38
C SER A 36 -21.47 -7.19 15.48
N TYR A 37 -20.71 -8.21 15.86
CA TYR A 37 -19.58 -8.69 15.11
C TYR A 37 -19.97 -9.34 13.79
N LEU A 38 -20.98 -10.21 13.80
CA LEU A 38 -21.58 -10.83 12.61
C LEU A 38 -22.15 -9.79 11.65
N TYR A 39 -22.77 -8.73 12.18
CA TYR A 39 -23.22 -7.61 11.37
C TYR A 39 -22.03 -6.93 10.63
N LYS A 40 -20.93 -6.64 11.33
CA LYS A 40 -19.72 -6.06 10.71
C LYS A 40 -19.11 -7.00 9.65
N LEU A 41 -19.04 -8.30 9.92
CA LEU A 41 -18.58 -9.30 8.95
C LEU A 41 -19.44 -9.28 7.67
N ARG A 42 -20.76 -9.15 7.84
CA ARG A 42 -21.68 -9.06 6.71
C ARG A 42 -21.53 -7.77 5.91
N VAL A 43 -21.38 -6.64 6.58
CA VAL A 43 -21.22 -5.32 5.95
C VAL A 43 -19.91 -5.25 5.16
N HIS A 44 -18.83 -5.76 5.71
CA HIS A 44 -17.53 -5.76 5.05
C HIS A 44 -17.33 -6.92 4.07
N ASN A 45 -18.22 -7.92 4.10
CA ASN A 45 -18.24 -9.06 3.19
C ASN A 45 -16.86 -9.76 3.01
N ILE A 46 -16.05 -9.78 4.07
CA ILE A 46 -14.67 -10.27 4.01
C ILE A 46 -14.58 -11.75 3.62
N PHE A 47 -15.63 -12.54 3.93
CA PHE A 47 -15.69 -13.96 3.55
C PHE A 47 -15.86 -14.20 2.04
N SER A 48 -16.15 -13.16 1.26
CA SER A 48 -16.06 -13.25 -0.20
C SER A 48 -14.62 -13.20 -0.73
N CYS A 49 -13.67 -12.80 0.12
CA CYS A 49 -12.27 -12.71 -0.22
C CYS A 49 -11.58 -14.08 -0.10
N GLN A 50 -10.61 -14.34 -0.95
CA GLN A 50 -9.79 -15.54 -0.85
C GLN A 50 -8.73 -15.40 0.26
N ALA A 51 -8.38 -16.51 0.93
CA ALA A 51 -7.42 -16.52 2.04
C ALA A 51 -6.06 -17.14 1.69
N SER A 52 -5.85 -17.64 0.47
CA SER A 52 -4.65 -18.42 0.09
C SER A 52 -3.33 -17.63 0.07
N GLY A 53 -3.37 -16.32 0.28
CA GLY A 53 -2.17 -15.47 0.30
C GLY A 53 -1.68 -15.07 1.69
N TYR A 54 -2.35 -15.49 2.77
CA TYR A 54 -1.87 -15.23 4.12
C TYR A 54 -0.61 -16.03 4.43
N THR A 55 0.35 -15.36 5.01
CA THR A 55 1.56 -15.90 5.62
C THR A 55 1.89 -15.08 6.87
N SER A 56 2.86 -15.49 7.66
CA SER A 56 3.33 -14.68 8.81
C SER A 56 3.82 -13.29 8.41
N ASP A 57 4.23 -13.11 7.15
CA ASP A 57 4.75 -11.86 6.62
C ASP A 57 3.68 -11.01 5.90
N THR A 58 2.54 -11.57 5.51
CA THR A 58 1.58 -10.86 4.65
C THR A 58 0.35 -10.39 5.41
N TYR A 59 -0.32 -9.37 4.86
CA TYR A 59 -1.66 -8.93 5.23
C TYR A 59 -2.50 -8.68 3.98
N LEU A 60 -3.83 -8.72 4.12
CA LEU A 60 -4.76 -8.48 3.04
C LEU A 60 -4.84 -6.96 2.75
N ALA A 61 -4.12 -6.52 1.73
CA ALA A 61 -4.07 -5.11 1.33
C ALA A 61 -5.36 -4.65 0.63
N TYR A 62 -5.94 -5.55 -0.20
CA TYR A 62 -7.15 -5.25 -0.98
C TYR A 62 -7.97 -6.51 -1.24
N CYS A 63 -9.28 -6.33 -1.30
CA CYS A 63 -10.21 -7.32 -1.82
C CYS A 63 -11.32 -6.62 -2.61
N ASP A 64 -11.68 -7.16 -3.77
CA ASP A 64 -12.73 -6.61 -4.64
C ASP A 64 -14.16 -6.82 -4.10
N ALA A 65 -14.29 -7.49 -2.95
CA ALA A 65 -15.57 -7.72 -2.32
C ALA A 65 -16.25 -6.41 -1.90
N THR A 66 -17.53 -6.28 -2.22
CA THR A 66 -18.33 -5.13 -1.82
C THR A 66 -18.27 -4.92 -0.31
N GLY A 67 -17.84 -3.75 0.12
CA GLY A 67 -17.75 -3.36 1.52
C GLY A 67 -16.36 -3.53 2.16
N TYR A 68 -15.50 -4.45 1.72
CA TYR A 68 -14.12 -4.52 2.21
C TYR A 68 -13.21 -3.52 1.47
N GLY A 69 -13.00 -3.71 0.17
CA GLY A 69 -12.21 -2.83 -0.69
C GLY A 69 -10.75 -2.67 -0.25
N ASP A 70 -10.27 -1.45 -0.29
CA ASP A 70 -8.92 -1.09 0.12
C ASP A 70 -8.75 -1.08 1.65
N TYR A 71 -7.65 -1.66 2.11
CA TYR A 71 -7.16 -1.57 3.48
C TYR A 71 -5.77 -0.91 3.53
N ASP A 72 -5.01 -1.03 2.47
CA ASP A 72 -3.58 -0.72 2.42
C ASP A 72 -3.26 0.75 2.71
N HIS A 73 -4.01 1.69 2.12
CA HIS A 73 -3.84 3.12 2.40
C HIS A 73 -4.04 3.44 3.88
N GLY A 74 -5.11 2.91 4.48
CA GLY A 74 -5.38 3.13 5.90
C GLY A 74 -4.39 2.40 6.81
N ALA A 75 -3.87 1.24 6.39
CA ALA A 75 -2.87 0.51 7.14
C ALA A 75 -1.62 1.35 7.39
N PHE A 76 -1.13 2.05 6.37
CA PHE A 76 0.00 2.98 6.49
C PHE A 76 -0.38 4.31 7.14
N TRP A 77 -1.51 4.90 6.72
CA TRP A 77 -1.91 6.21 7.22
C TRP A 77 -2.21 6.22 8.72
N PHE A 78 -2.83 5.15 9.23
CA PHE A 78 -3.22 5.04 10.64
C PHE A 78 -2.29 4.16 11.49
N ASP A 79 -1.13 3.73 10.98
CA ASP A 79 -0.15 2.87 11.64
C ASP A 79 -0.74 1.53 12.11
N LEU A 80 -1.64 0.94 11.30
CA LEU A 80 -2.30 -0.31 11.65
C LEU A 80 -1.44 -1.54 11.37
N GLU A 81 -0.43 -1.40 10.49
CA GLU A 81 0.59 -2.41 10.20
C GLU A 81 2.00 -1.90 10.60
N PRO A 82 2.29 -1.79 11.90
CA PRO A 82 3.51 -1.14 12.39
C PRO A 82 4.80 -1.85 11.95
N ALA A 83 4.73 -3.14 11.61
CA ALA A 83 5.87 -3.86 11.06
C ALA A 83 6.19 -3.35 9.63
N ALA A 84 5.17 -3.23 8.77
CA ALA A 84 5.32 -2.69 7.41
C ALA A 84 5.88 -1.26 7.43
N ALA A 85 5.33 -0.39 8.29
CA ALA A 85 5.82 0.97 8.46
C ALA A 85 7.29 1.03 8.90
N ARG A 86 7.70 0.16 9.85
CA ARG A 86 9.11 0.07 10.29
C ARG A 86 10.04 -0.41 9.18
N PHE A 87 9.64 -1.42 8.41
CA PHE A 87 10.46 -1.91 7.31
C PHE A 87 10.60 -0.84 6.21
N ALA A 88 9.52 -0.16 5.85
CA ALA A 88 9.55 0.97 4.91
C ALA A 88 10.47 2.10 5.41
N ALA A 89 10.37 2.48 6.69
CA ALA A 89 11.20 3.51 7.29
C ALA A 89 12.70 3.13 7.39
N SER A 90 13.02 1.84 7.46
CA SER A 90 14.40 1.32 7.59
C SER A 90 14.99 0.78 6.29
N ALA A 91 14.30 0.94 5.17
CA ALA A 91 14.77 0.50 3.87
C ALA A 91 15.99 1.33 3.41
N ASP A 92 16.99 0.67 2.82
CA ASP A 92 18.12 1.33 2.15
C ASP A 92 17.72 1.77 0.73
N VAL A 93 16.86 0.98 0.06
CA VAL A 93 16.28 1.27 -1.26
C VAL A 93 14.77 1.35 -1.13
N LEU A 94 14.19 2.51 -1.43
CA LEU A 94 12.76 2.74 -1.36
C LEU A 94 12.19 2.97 -2.76
N PHE A 95 11.22 2.12 -3.14
CA PHE A 95 10.50 2.26 -4.40
C PHE A 95 9.23 3.06 -4.17
N LEU A 96 8.98 4.04 -5.01
CA LEU A 96 7.78 4.88 -4.97
C LEU A 96 7.02 4.78 -6.29
N GLY A 97 5.71 4.72 -6.20
CA GLY A 97 4.85 4.64 -7.38
C GLY A 97 3.45 4.13 -7.05
N ASN A 98 2.75 3.72 -8.07
CA ASN A 98 1.43 3.13 -7.97
C ASN A 98 1.46 1.59 -8.10
N SER A 99 0.31 0.98 -8.33
CA SER A 99 0.18 -0.47 -8.49
C SER A 99 0.99 -1.03 -9.67
N ARG A 100 1.23 -0.27 -10.73
CA ARG A 100 2.05 -0.72 -11.86
C ARG A 100 3.48 -1.00 -11.40
N MET A 101 4.07 -0.07 -10.64
CA MET A 101 5.38 -0.27 -10.01
C MET A 101 5.36 -1.48 -9.07
N GLN A 102 4.33 -1.62 -8.26
CA GLN A 102 4.21 -2.76 -7.35
C GLN A 102 4.26 -4.10 -8.10
N PHE A 103 3.46 -4.26 -9.14
CA PHE A 103 3.45 -5.51 -9.92
C PHE A 103 4.74 -5.72 -10.72
N ALA A 104 5.37 -4.64 -11.20
CA ALA A 104 6.62 -4.73 -11.96
C ALA A 104 7.82 -5.16 -11.10
N PHE A 105 7.82 -4.79 -9.80
CA PHE A 105 8.95 -5.08 -8.90
C PHE A 105 8.63 -6.12 -7.80
N SER A 106 7.40 -6.63 -7.69
CA SER A 106 7.06 -7.73 -6.77
C SER A 106 7.54 -9.08 -7.31
N THR A 107 8.82 -9.22 -7.55
CA THR A 107 9.46 -10.32 -8.31
C THR A 107 10.58 -10.99 -7.51
N ALA A 108 10.92 -12.21 -7.89
CA ALA A 108 12.08 -12.91 -7.34
C ALA A 108 13.39 -12.23 -7.80
N SER A 109 13.42 -11.70 -9.03
CA SER A 109 14.54 -10.92 -9.56
C SER A 109 14.84 -9.71 -8.68
N THR A 110 13.82 -8.93 -8.28
CA THR A 110 14.01 -7.80 -7.35
C THR A 110 14.60 -8.25 -6.02
N ALA A 111 14.09 -9.33 -5.45
CA ALA A 111 14.59 -9.86 -4.18
C ALA A 111 16.04 -10.37 -4.29
N LEU A 112 16.41 -10.97 -5.42
CA LEU A 112 17.75 -11.47 -5.68
C LEU A 112 18.76 -10.32 -5.84
N TRP A 113 18.44 -9.32 -6.68
CA TRP A 113 19.32 -8.18 -6.93
C TRP A 113 19.57 -7.33 -5.68
N LEU A 114 18.57 -7.20 -4.81
CA LEU A 114 18.64 -6.43 -3.58
C LEU A 114 18.87 -7.29 -2.33
N ALA A 115 19.36 -8.53 -2.48
CA ALA A 115 19.57 -9.46 -1.36
C ALA A 115 20.55 -8.93 -0.28
N SER A 116 21.47 -8.04 -0.65
CA SER A 116 22.44 -7.41 0.27
C SER A 116 21.95 -6.11 0.90
N ALA A 117 20.78 -5.59 0.49
CA ALA A 117 20.22 -4.33 0.96
C ALA A 117 18.79 -4.51 1.47
N LYS A 118 18.37 -3.66 2.39
CA LYS A 118 16.97 -3.59 2.79
C LYS A 118 16.21 -2.78 1.76
N TYR A 119 15.21 -3.35 1.12
CA TYR A 119 14.37 -2.62 0.19
C TYR A 119 12.90 -2.65 0.62
N TYR A 120 12.13 -1.69 0.14
CA TYR A 120 10.70 -1.66 0.36
C TYR A 120 9.97 -1.06 -0.85
N LEU A 121 8.91 -1.75 -1.30
CA LEU A 121 8.04 -1.27 -2.37
C LEU A 121 6.89 -0.48 -1.75
N LEU A 122 6.99 0.84 -1.78
CA LEU A 122 5.98 1.76 -1.22
C LEU A 122 5.11 2.35 -2.35
N GLY A 123 4.41 1.47 -3.05
CA GLY A 123 3.38 1.82 -4.02
C GLY A 123 2.01 1.34 -3.58
N PHE A 124 0.95 1.91 -4.11
CA PHE A 124 -0.42 1.63 -3.70
C PHE A 124 -1.33 1.41 -4.90
N LEU A 125 -2.48 0.76 -4.68
CA LEU A 125 -3.53 0.58 -5.67
C LEU A 125 -4.21 1.93 -6.01
N GLY A 126 -5.01 1.96 -7.08
CA GLY A 126 -5.82 3.13 -7.43
C GLY A 126 -5.05 4.28 -8.09
N PHE A 127 -3.96 3.97 -8.82
CA PHE A 127 -3.12 4.95 -9.53
C PHE A 127 -2.54 6.02 -8.60
N GLU A 128 -2.11 5.63 -7.41
CA GLU A 128 -1.62 6.55 -6.40
C GLU A 128 -0.41 7.35 -6.89
N ASN A 129 -0.24 8.56 -6.35
CA ASN A 129 0.70 9.55 -6.87
C ASN A 129 1.58 10.20 -5.78
N SER A 130 2.35 11.21 -6.19
CA SER A 130 3.30 11.90 -5.34
C SER A 130 2.68 12.61 -4.13
N ILE A 131 1.40 12.97 -4.16
CA ILE A 131 0.72 13.67 -3.05
C ILE A 131 0.65 12.76 -1.83
N PHE A 132 0.15 11.54 -2.00
CA PHE A 132 0.08 10.57 -0.90
C PHE A 132 1.47 10.06 -0.51
N ALA A 133 2.33 9.80 -1.50
CA ALA A 133 3.70 9.39 -1.25
C ALA A 133 4.45 10.42 -0.39
N ARG A 134 4.36 11.72 -0.70
CA ARG A 134 4.97 12.81 0.09
C ARG A 134 4.46 12.83 1.52
N ALA A 135 3.14 12.78 1.72
CA ALA A 135 2.54 12.76 3.05
C ALA A 135 3.00 11.54 3.89
N LEU A 136 3.16 10.37 3.25
CA LEU A 136 3.70 9.18 3.90
C LEU A 136 5.20 9.32 4.21
N LEU A 137 6.01 9.89 3.31
CA LEU A 137 7.44 10.11 3.56
C LEU A 137 7.65 11.08 4.74
N GLU A 138 6.86 12.15 4.82
CA GLU A 138 6.89 13.08 5.97
C GLU A 138 6.55 12.37 7.30
N LYS A 139 5.62 11.40 7.25
CA LYS A 139 5.21 10.62 8.42
C LYS A 139 6.23 9.54 8.78
N LEU A 140 6.67 8.74 7.82
CA LEU A 140 7.56 7.60 8.03
C LEU A 140 9.01 8.01 8.28
N LYS A 141 9.44 9.15 7.72
CA LYS A 141 10.82 9.67 7.76
C LYS A 141 11.84 8.58 7.42
N PRO A 142 11.74 7.97 6.22
CA PRO A 142 12.59 6.86 5.85
C PRO A 142 14.06 7.29 5.79
N LYS A 143 14.94 6.32 6.08
CA LYS A 143 16.40 6.49 6.03
C LYS A 143 16.97 5.93 4.73
N ALA A 144 16.19 5.91 3.67
CA ALA A 144 16.61 5.36 2.38
C ALA A 144 17.79 6.14 1.82
N LYS A 145 18.71 5.39 1.22
CA LYS A 145 19.89 5.92 0.50
C LYS A 145 19.61 6.09 -0.99
N VAL A 146 18.66 5.28 -1.49
CA VAL A 146 18.25 5.27 -2.90
C VAL A 146 16.74 5.32 -2.98
N TYR A 147 16.23 6.16 -3.88
CA TYR A 147 14.83 6.18 -4.27
C TYR A 147 14.70 5.73 -5.73
N VAL A 148 13.87 4.73 -5.98
CA VAL A 148 13.46 4.32 -7.32
C VAL A 148 12.02 4.76 -7.51
N ILE A 149 11.76 5.67 -8.44
CA ILE A 149 10.45 6.29 -8.63
C ILE A 149 9.91 5.93 -10.01
N ALA A 150 8.80 5.19 -10.02
CA ALA A 150 8.05 4.95 -11.25
C ALA A 150 7.17 6.18 -11.53
N ILE A 151 7.51 6.93 -12.58
CA ILE A 151 6.89 8.23 -12.88
C ILE A 151 5.62 8.14 -13.71
N ASP A 152 5.09 6.93 -13.93
CA ASP A 152 3.82 6.68 -14.62
C ASP A 152 2.66 7.36 -13.86
N ASP A 153 2.19 8.50 -14.33
CA ASP A 153 1.14 9.32 -13.71
C ASP A 153 1.45 9.71 -12.24
N PHE A 154 2.73 9.59 -11.80
CA PHE A 154 3.12 9.83 -10.40
C PHE A 154 3.12 11.31 -10.02
N PHE A 155 3.52 12.19 -10.94
CA PHE A 155 3.58 13.63 -10.71
C PHE A 155 2.31 14.36 -11.19
N GLU A 156 1.14 13.75 -10.99
CA GLU A 156 -0.12 14.40 -11.29
C GLU A 156 -0.60 15.34 -10.15
N PRO A 157 -1.28 16.45 -10.49
CA PRO A 157 -1.66 17.48 -9.53
C PRO A 157 -2.86 17.11 -8.65
N SER A 158 -3.65 16.12 -9.06
CA SER A 158 -4.89 15.77 -8.38
C SER A 158 -4.70 14.64 -7.37
N GLU A 159 -5.22 14.85 -6.17
CA GLU A 159 -5.26 13.83 -5.14
C GLU A 159 -6.18 12.67 -5.53
N ARG A 160 -5.69 11.45 -5.37
CA ARG A 160 -6.44 10.25 -5.74
C ARG A 160 -7.51 9.89 -4.70
N PRO A 161 -8.61 9.24 -5.13
CA PRO A 161 -9.76 9.01 -4.26
C PRO A 161 -9.43 8.23 -2.98
N LEU A 162 -8.58 7.20 -3.05
CA LEU A 162 -8.24 6.38 -1.88
C LEU A 162 -7.39 7.16 -0.88
N ALA A 163 -6.40 7.90 -1.34
CA ALA A 163 -5.61 8.82 -0.52
C ALA A 163 -6.49 9.87 0.14
N LYS A 164 -7.36 10.52 -0.65
CA LYS A 164 -8.29 11.54 -0.14
C LYS A 164 -9.18 11.02 0.98
N ILE A 165 -9.69 9.78 0.87
CA ILE A 165 -10.52 9.15 1.91
C ILE A 165 -9.74 9.03 3.23
N VAL A 166 -8.48 8.58 3.17
CA VAL A 166 -7.69 8.34 4.40
C VAL A 166 -7.11 9.63 4.98
N MET A 167 -6.71 10.59 4.13
CA MET A 167 -6.10 11.84 4.59
C MET A 167 -7.13 12.85 5.11
N HIS A 168 -8.33 12.89 4.51
CA HIS A 168 -9.34 13.92 4.79
C HIS A 168 -10.72 13.38 5.17
N GLY A 169 -10.95 12.07 5.02
CA GLY A 169 -12.24 11.45 5.32
C GLY A 169 -12.51 11.32 6.82
N GLY A 170 -13.66 11.81 7.29
CA GLY A 170 -14.05 11.76 8.71
C GLY A 170 -14.31 10.36 9.28
N GLU A 171 -14.43 9.32 8.45
CA GLU A 171 -14.66 7.93 8.88
C GLU A 171 -13.34 7.16 9.17
N GLY A 172 -12.25 7.81 9.10
CA GLY A 172 -10.89 7.37 8.97
C GLY A 172 -10.52 6.10 9.74
N ARG A 173 -9.92 6.26 10.90
CA ARG A 173 -9.19 5.23 11.62
C ARG A 173 -10.04 4.03 12.05
N HIS A 174 -11.22 4.27 12.63
CA HIS A 174 -12.06 3.18 13.15
C HIS A 174 -12.48 2.16 12.09
N ARG A 175 -12.81 2.61 10.88
CA ARG A 175 -13.16 1.74 9.77
C ARG A 175 -12.03 0.76 9.41
N TYR A 176 -10.81 1.26 9.38
CA TYR A 176 -9.62 0.47 9.07
C TYR A 176 -9.20 -0.44 10.23
N GLU A 177 -9.36 0.01 11.49
CA GLU A 177 -9.19 -0.85 12.67
C GLU A 177 -10.15 -2.04 12.65
N VAL A 178 -11.41 -1.82 12.27
CA VAL A 178 -12.38 -2.91 12.08
C VAL A 178 -11.91 -3.87 10.99
N LYS A 179 -11.44 -3.39 9.84
CA LYS A 179 -10.90 -4.24 8.77
C LYS A 179 -9.71 -5.08 9.25
N ARG A 180 -8.82 -4.51 10.05
CA ARG A 180 -7.70 -5.24 10.65
C ARG A 180 -8.18 -6.42 11.51
N VAL A 181 -9.15 -6.18 12.40
CA VAL A 181 -9.73 -7.25 13.24
C VAL A 181 -10.41 -8.30 12.39
N LEU A 182 -11.14 -7.90 11.34
CA LEU A 182 -11.80 -8.81 10.42
C LEU A 182 -10.81 -9.70 9.65
N GLN A 183 -9.63 -9.20 9.30
CA GLN A 183 -8.58 -10.02 8.67
C GLN A 183 -8.12 -11.16 9.56
N VAL A 184 -7.90 -10.91 10.86
CA VAL A 184 -7.48 -11.96 11.81
C VAL A 184 -8.52 -13.09 11.85
N VAL A 185 -9.80 -12.73 11.86
CA VAL A 185 -10.89 -13.72 11.86
C VAL A 185 -10.98 -14.46 10.52
N HIS A 186 -10.83 -13.72 9.42
CA HIS A 186 -10.86 -14.28 8.08
C HIS A 186 -9.70 -15.27 7.88
N GLU A 187 -8.48 -14.90 8.27
CA GLU A 187 -7.32 -15.79 8.22
C GLU A 187 -7.55 -17.06 9.03
N ALA A 188 -7.98 -16.92 10.30
CA ALA A 188 -8.22 -18.05 11.19
C ALA A 188 -9.30 -19.01 10.66
N ILE A 189 -10.38 -18.48 10.09
CA ILE A 189 -11.51 -19.28 9.59
C ILE A 189 -11.20 -19.83 8.21
N CYS A 190 -10.81 -18.98 7.27
CA CYS A 190 -10.62 -19.35 5.86
C CYS A 190 -9.33 -20.13 5.62
N GLY A 191 -8.33 -19.95 6.46
CA GLY A 191 -7.12 -20.77 6.43
C GLY A 191 -7.36 -22.24 6.75
N ASN A 192 -8.42 -22.53 7.56
CA ASN A 192 -8.79 -23.89 7.96
C ASN A 192 -10.04 -24.43 7.24
N LEU A 193 -10.95 -23.56 6.84
CA LEU A 193 -12.26 -23.91 6.26
C LEU A 193 -12.45 -23.19 4.92
N THR A 194 -11.59 -23.49 3.96
CA THR A 194 -11.57 -22.81 2.64
C THR A 194 -12.90 -22.83 1.89
N ARG A 195 -13.76 -23.84 2.15
CA ARG A 195 -15.06 -24.01 1.47
C ARG A 195 -16.09 -22.93 1.83
N ILE A 196 -15.94 -22.24 2.95
CA ILE A 196 -16.90 -21.20 3.39
C ILE A 196 -16.48 -19.80 2.95
N CYS A 197 -15.29 -19.69 2.38
CA CYS A 197 -14.75 -18.44 1.90
C CYS A 197 -14.84 -18.37 0.39
N GLY A 198 -15.09 -17.17 -0.10
CA GLY A 198 -15.23 -16.90 -1.52
C GLY A 198 -13.89 -16.97 -2.26
N ASP A 199 -13.96 -16.60 -3.51
CA ASP A 199 -12.84 -16.58 -4.43
C ASP A 199 -12.59 -15.17 -4.99
N GLY A 200 -13.09 -14.11 -4.30
CA GLY A 200 -12.91 -12.71 -4.65
C GLY A 200 -11.43 -12.37 -4.90
N VAL A 201 -11.18 -11.48 -5.86
CA VAL A 201 -9.82 -11.05 -6.18
C VAL A 201 -9.22 -10.33 -4.98
N VAL A 202 -8.02 -10.74 -4.59
CA VAL A 202 -7.30 -10.20 -3.44
C VAL A 202 -5.88 -9.80 -3.81
N VAL A 203 -5.37 -8.81 -3.09
CA VAL A 203 -3.94 -8.45 -3.09
C VAL A 203 -3.46 -8.52 -1.65
N PHE A 204 -2.43 -9.32 -1.43
CA PHE A 204 -1.68 -9.37 -0.18
C PHE A 204 -0.41 -8.57 -0.30
N ARG A 205 -0.02 -7.90 0.78
CA ARG A 205 1.25 -7.17 0.86
C ARG A 205 2.18 -7.82 1.89
N SER A 206 3.45 -7.98 1.52
CA SER A 206 4.51 -8.34 2.44
C SER A 206 4.79 -7.19 3.41
N ARG A 207 4.89 -7.50 4.72
CA ARG A 207 5.30 -6.52 5.73
C ARG A 207 6.77 -6.15 5.61
N GLN A 208 7.61 -7.11 5.18
CA GLN A 208 9.06 -6.94 5.13
C GLN A 208 9.52 -6.18 3.89
N THR A 209 8.96 -6.48 2.72
CA THR A 209 9.42 -5.93 1.44
C THR A 209 8.42 -5.01 0.76
N GLY A 210 7.18 -4.97 1.23
CA GLY A 210 6.10 -4.26 0.56
C GLY A 210 5.60 -4.93 -0.72
N SER A 211 6.15 -6.07 -1.14
CA SER A 211 5.79 -6.77 -2.38
C SER A 211 4.33 -7.20 -2.37
N PHE A 212 3.69 -7.08 -3.53
CA PHE A 212 2.32 -7.56 -3.74
C PHE A 212 2.29 -9.02 -4.19
N ASN A 213 1.31 -9.75 -3.68
CA ASN A 213 0.96 -11.09 -4.13
C ASN A 213 -0.53 -11.14 -4.45
N MET A 214 -0.86 -11.48 -5.70
CA MET A 214 -2.22 -11.68 -6.19
C MET A 214 -2.39 -13.13 -6.67
N PRO A 215 -2.90 -14.03 -5.81
CA PRO A 215 -2.94 -15.46 -6.12
C PRO A 215 -3.93 -15.84 -7.23
N GLN A 216 -4.92 -14.99 -7.55
CA GLN A 216 -5.98 -15.32 -8.52
C GLN A 216 -5.77 -14.72 -9.92
N THR A 217 -4.58 -14.69 -10.43
CA THR A 217 -4.32 -14.21 -11.80
C THR A 217 -5.15 -14.95 -12.87
N SER A 218 -5.53 -16.22 -12.59
CA SER A 218 -6.39 -17.01 -13.49
C SER A 218 -7.79 -16.41 -13.72
N LYS A 219 -8.31 -15.56 -12.83
CA LYS A 219 -9.61 -14.87 -13.01
C LYS A 219 -9.56 -13.84 -14.14
N PHE A 220 -8.37 -13.36 -14.48
CA PHE A 220 -8.15 -12.43 -15.58
C PHE A 220 -7.82 -13.14 -16.90
N LYS A 221 -7.99 -14.47 -16.96
CA LYS A 221 -7.77 -15.25 -18.16
C LYS A 221 -8.63 -14.71 -19.30
N GLY A 222 -8.00 -14.34 -20.41
CA GLY A 222 -8.67 -13.70 -21.55
C GLY A 222 -8.68 -12.16 -21.51
N LEU A 223 -8.32 -11.53 -20.40
CA LEU A 223 -8.11 -10.09 -20.30
C LEU A 223 -6.64 -9.67 -20.52
N ALA A 224 -5.74 -10.66 -20.58
CA ALA A 224 -4.33 -10.41 -20.88
C ALA A 224 -4.17 -9.63 -22.18
N ARG A 225 -3.27 -8.67 -22.18
CA ARG A 225 -2.93 -7.83 -23.34
C ARG A 225 -1.41 -7.70 -23.41
N GLN A 226 -0.91 -7.67 -24.64
CA GLN A 226 0.50 -7.38 -24.86
C GLN A 226 0.80 -5.92 -24.50
N VAL A 227 1.95 -5.69 -23.86
CA VAL A 227 2.47 -4.35 -23.61
C VAL A 227 2.63 -3.61 -24.94
N SER A 228 2.28 -2.33 -24.91
CA SER A 228 2.47 -1.44 -26.05
C SER A 228 2.94 -0.06 -25.57
N TYR A 229 3.48 0.73 -26.48
CA TYR A 229 4.04 2.02 -26.17
C TYR A 229 3.35 3.12 -26.97
N ASP A 230 2.80 4.12 -26.29
CA ASP A 230 2.20 5.29 -26.89
C ASP A 230 3.28 6.33 -27.21
N GLN A 231 3.20 6.93 -28.39
CA GLN A 231 4.12 7.94 -28.88
C GLN A 231 3.57 9.38 -28.75
N GLN A 232 2.35 9.54 -28.24
CA GLN A 232 1.75 10.86 -28.07
C GLN A 232 2.37 11.61 -26.89
N ILE A 233 2.47 12.93 -27.02
CA ILE A 233 2.94 13.83 -25.94
C ILE A 233 1.91 14.93 -25.79
N GLU A 234 1.49 15.15 -24.55
CA GLU A 234 0.67 16.29 -24.12
C GLU A 234 1.57 17.27 -23.37
N GLU A 235 2.08 18.29 -24.08
CA GLU A 235 3.12 19.19 -23.54
C GLU A 235 2.72 19.86 -22.23
N ASN A 236 1.49 20.36 -22.11
CA ASN A 236 1.02 21.01 -20.88
C ASN A 236 1.05 20.08 -19.66
N ALA A 237 0.71 18.80 -19.83
CA ALA A 237 0.75 17.81 -18.77
C ALA A 237 2.19 17.47 -18.36
N VAL A 238 3.13 17.51 -19.31
CA VAL A 238 4.55 17.32 -19.05
C VAL A 238 5.12 18.46 -18.21
N ASP A 239 4.85 19.71 -18.55
CA ASP A 239 5.34 20.87 -17.81
C ASP A 239 4.81 20.91 -16.37
N GLU A 240 3.55 20.60 -16.17
CA GLU A 240 2.95 20.49 -14.84
C GLU A 240 3.60 19.36 -14.01
N ALA A 241 3.78 18.20 -14.61
CA ALA A 241 4.46 17.07 -13.96
C ALA A 241 5.92 17.40 -13.59
N ILE A 242 6.64 18.14 -14.45
CA ILE A 242 8.02 18.60 -14.14
C ILE A 242 8.00 19.56 -12.95
N ALA A 243 7.05 20.49 -12.89
CA ALA A 243 6.96 21.44 -11.78
C ALA A 243 6.73 20.72 -10.45
N ILE A 244 5.76 19.78 -10.42
CA ILE A 244 5.47 18.95 -9.24
C ILE A 244 6.67 18.08 -8.88
N GLY A 245 7.27 17.44 -9.88
CA GLY A 245 8.43 16.57 -9.69
C GLY A 245 9.62 17.30 -9.09
N ARG A 246 9.92 18.53 -9.51
CA ARG A 246 11.01 19.35 -8.93
C ARG A 246 10.81 19.58 -7.44
N VAL A 247 9.60 19.94 -7.02
CA VAL A 247 9.28 20.12 -5.61
C VAL A 247 9.42 18.81 -4.86
N PHE A 248 8.84 17.72 -5.37
CA PHE A 248 8.92 16.41 -4.73
C PHE A 248 10.36 15.92 -4.57
N LEU A 249 11.19 16.03 -5.62
CA LEU A 249 12.56 15.56 -5.58
C LEU A 249 13.46 16.41 -4.67
N SER A 250 13.17 17.72 -4.53
CA SER A 250 13.93 18.60 -3.62
C SER A 250 13.68 18.28 -2.14
N ASP A 251 12.56 17.63 -1.81
CA ASP A 251 12.22 17.23 -0.43
C ASP A 251 12.87 15.89 -0.04
N LEU A 252 13.42 15.13 -0.99
CA LEU A 252 14.06 13.84 -0.68
C LEU A 252 15.41 14.03 -0.02
N PRO A 253 15.68 13.35 1.11
CA PRO A 253 16.91 13.54 1.91
C PRO A 253 18.11 12.76 1.34
N VAL A 254 18.28 12.74 0.02
CA VAL A 254 19.35 12.02 -0.67
C VAL A 254 19.99 12.88 -1.75
N LYS A 255 21.18 12.50 -2.16
CA LYS A 255 21.84 13.15 -3.31
C LYS A 255 21.00 12.95 -4.57
N PRO A 256 20.96 13.94 -5.48
CA PRO A 256 20.20 13.81 -6.72
C PRO A 256 20.50 12.54 -7.50
N GLU A 257 21.76 12.13 -7.63
CA GLU A 257 22.19 10.93 -8.34
C GLU A 257 21.65 9.63 -7.75
N CYS A 258 21.19 9.64 -6.49
CA CYS A 258 20.60 8.50 -5.81
C CYS A 258 19.06 8.43 -5.97
N VAL A 259 18.51 9.24 -6.86
CA VAL A 259 17.11 9.15 -7.29
C VAL A 259 17.09 8.65 -8.72
N ILE A 260 16.56 7.44 -8.91
CA ILE A 260 16.41 6.76 -10.19
C ILE A 260 14.96 6.87 -10.63
N LEU A 261 14.74 7.40 -11.83
CA LEU A 261 13.41 7.47 -12.42
C LEU A 261 13.20 6.30 -13.38
N THR A 262 12.04 5.67 -13.34
CA THR A 262 11.65 4.58 -14.23
C THR A 262 10.20 4.71 -14.68
N ALA A 263 9.76 3.85 -15.60
CA ALA A 263 8.38 3.74 -16.04
C ALA A 263 8.02 2.26 -16.21
N SER A 264 6.92 1.85 -15.59
CA SER A 264 6.47 0.45 -15.62
C SER A 264 5.70 0.16 -16.90
N PRO A 265 6.03 -0.88 -17.67
CA PRO A 265 5.34 -1.15 -18.94
C PRO A 265 3.89 -1.61 -18.72
N THR A 266 3.02 -1.13 -19.59
CA THR A 266 1.58 -1.44 -19.63
C THR A 266 1.08 -1.35 -21.07
N VAL A 267 -0.21 -1.54 -21.29
CA VAL A 267 -0.81 -1.21 -22.58
C VAL A 267 -0.87 0.31 -22.73
N GLY A 268 -0.25 0.84 -23.77
CA GLY A 268 -0.17 2.29 -24.00
C GLY A 268 0.79 3.03 -23.05
N THR A 269 1.91 2.41 -22.66
CA THR A 269 2.95 3.07 -21.85
C THR A 269 3.40 4.37 -22.52
N LYS A 270 3.24 5.50 -21.85
CA LYS A 270 3.60 6.84 -22.33
C LYS A 270 5.11 7.10 -22.19
N LEU A 271 5.94 6.29 -22.83
CA LEU A 271 7.40 6.34 -22.64
C LEU A 271 8.01 7.68 -23.06
N ARG A 272 7.50 8.34 -24.12
CA ARG A 272 7.96 9.66 -24.54
C ARG A 272 7.65 10.74 -23.50
N VAL A 273 6.46 10.68 -22.89
CA VAL A 273 6.07 11.56 -21.78
C VAL A 273 7.00 11.35 -20.59
N ALA A 274 7.23 10.10 -20.20
CA ALA A 274 8.15 9.77 -19.10
C ALA A 274 9.58 10.27 -19.37
N ASN A 275 10.09 10.10 -20.59
CA ASN A 275 11.40 10.63 -20.99
C ASN A 275 11.45 12.18 -20.95
N ALA A 276 10.40 12.85 -21.42
CA ALA A 276 10.32 14.32 -21.38
C ALA A 276 10.30 14.84 -19.94
N ILE A 277 9.52 14.21 -19.05
CA ILE A 277 9.48 14.55 -17.63
C ILE A 277 10.86 14.33 -16.99
N ALA A 278 11.47 13.15 -17.18
CA ALA A 278 12.81 12.86 -16.63
C ALA A 278 13.84 13.88 -17.09
N SER A 279 13.89 14.19 -18.39
CA SER A 279 14.79 15.19 -18.96
C SER A 279 14.55 16.59 -18.37
N GLY A 280 13.29 17.01 -18.21
CA GLY A 280 12.92 18.29 -17.59
C GLY A 280 13.28 18.37 -16.10
N LEU A 281 13.41 17.22 -15.44
CA LEU A 281 13.90 17.10 -14.07
C LEU A 281 15.45 16.98 -13.99
N GLY A 282 16.16 17.02 -15.13
CA GLY A 282 17.60 16.83 -15.19
C GLY A 282 18.05 15.41 -14.84
N LYS A 283 17.22 14.41 -15.17
CA LYS A 283 17.43 13.00 -14.89
C LYS A 283 17.40 12.16 -16.16
N THR A 284 18.05 11.02 -16.09
CA THR A 284 17.90 9.97 -17.11
C THR A 284 16.77 9.02 -16.66
N LEU A 285 15.86 8.69 -17.57
CA LEU A 285 14.89 7.65 -17.35
C LEU A 285 15.56 6.29 -17.53
N VAL A 286 15.58 5.48 -16.48
CA VAL A 286 16.10 4.11 -16.53
C VAL A 286 14.93 3.17 -16.82
N VAL A 287 14.83 2.75 -18.06
CA VAL A 287 13.86 1.72 -18.49
C VAL A 287 14.61 0.66 -19.28
N PRO A 288 14.29 -0.63 -19.11
CA PRO A 288 14.77 -1.66 -20.00
C PRO A 288 14.47 -1.31 -21.45
N GLU A 289 15.36 -1.70 -22.36
CA GLU A 289 15.00 -1.71 -23.79
C GLU A 289 13.67 -2.44 -23.96
N GLN A 290 12.91 -2.07 -25.00
CA GLN A 290 11.60 -2.67 -25.24
C GLN A 290 11.74 -4.19 -25.40
N LEU A 291 11.29 -4.91 -24.36
CA LEU A 291 11.30 -6.37 -24.38
C LEU A 291 10.07 -6.87 -25.12
N ASP A 292 10.30 -7.69 -26.13
CA ASP A 292 9.22 -8.31 -26.88
C ASP A 292 8.41 -9.30 -26.03
N GLY A 293 7.13 -9.36 -26.30
CA GLY A 293 6.23 -10.37 -25.74
C GLY A 293 5.90 -10.20 -24.25
N LEU A 294 6.13 -9.03 -23.66
CA LEU A 294 5.62 -8.74 -22.31
C LEU A 294 4.09 -8.71 -22.34
N GLN A 295 3.49 -9.32 -21.32
CA GLN A 295 2.04 -9.42 -21.15
C GLN A 295 1.59 -8.73 -19.87
N THR A 296 0.39 -8.22 -19.90
CA THR A 296 -0.31 -7.70 -18.73
C THR A 296 -1.41 -8.67 -18.29
N ILE A 297 -1.81 -8.59 -17.02
CA ILE A 297 -2.92 -9.40 -16.49
C ILE A 297 -4.24 -8.95 -17.11
N GLU A 298 -4.50 -7.61 -17.12
CA GLU A 298 -5.75 -6.99 -17.55
C GLU A 298 -5.56 -5.69 -18.33
N GLY A 299 -4.39 -5.52 -18.94
CA GLY A 299 -4.03 -4.32 -19.70
C GLY A 299 -3.21 -3.28 -18.88
N VAL A 300 -3.17 -3.39 -17.55
CA VAL A 300 -2.54 -2.38 -16.67
C VAL A 300 -1.32 -2.93 -15.92
N HIS A 301 -1.42 -4.15 -15.36
CA HIS A 301 -0.38 -4.72 -14.52
C HIS A 301 0.35 -5.84 -15.26
N LEU A 302 1.67 -5.84 -15.23
CA LEU A 302 2.45 -6.95 -15.78
C LEU A 302 2.03 -8.27 -15.14
N ASP A 303 1.94 -9.31 -15.95
CA ASP A 303 1.86 -10.67 -15.43
C ASP A 303 3.21 -11.07 -14.80
N ARG A 304 3.18 -12.11 -13.98
CA ARG A 304 4.38 -12.48 -13.22
C ARG A 304 5.59 -12.82 -14.09
N PRO A 305 5.48 -13.62 -15.17
CA PRO A 305 6.62 -13.90 -16.05
C PRO A 305 7.19 -12.64 -16.71
N SER A 306 6.33 -11.71 -17.13
CA SER A 306 6.75 -10.45 -17.73
C SER A 306 7.41 -9.52 -16.72
N ALA A 307 6.88 -9.45 -15.50
CA ALA A 307 7.46 -8.68 -14.40
C ALA A 307 8.86 -9.19 -14.02
N GLU A 308 9.05 -10.52 -13.92
CA GLU A 308 10.37 -11.12 -13.64
C GLU A 308 11.39 -10.72 -14.71
N ARG A 309 11.06 -10.89 -16.00
CA ARG A 309 11.94 -10.54 -17.12
C ARG A 309 12.25 -9.04 -17.14
N TRP A 310 11.23 -8.20 -16.94
CA TRP A 310 11.38 -6.77 -17.00
C TRP A 310 12.22 -6.23 -15.82
N SER A 311 11.95 -6.69 -14.60
CA SER A 311 12.71 -6.27 -13.43
C SER A 311 14.17 -6.75 -13.46
N GLU A 312 14.44 -7.94 -14.01
CA GLU A 312 15.80 -8.44 -14.22
C GLU A 312 16.61 -7.46 -15.08
N VAL A 313 16.10 -7.12 -16.27
CA VAL A 313 16.79 -6.19 -17.20
C VAL A 313 16.87 -4.77 -16.64
N PHE A 314 15.84 -4.34 -15.85
CA PHE A 314 15.92 -3.07 -15.14
C PHE A 314 17.14 -3.04 -14.20
N PHE A 315 17.34 -4.08 -13.41
CA PHE A 315 18.46 -4.12 -12.48
C PHE A 315 19.81 -4.30 -13.17
N GLU A 316 19.89 -4.97 -14.29
CA GLU A 316 21.13 -5.01 -15.11
C GLU A 316 21.61 -3.58 -15.46
N THR A 317 20.66 -2.68 -15.73
CA THR A 317 20.95 -1.29 -16.06
C THR A 317 21.14 -0.42 -14.81
N ALA A 318 20.28 -0.55 -13.81
CA ALA A 318 20.20 0.34 -12.65
C ALA A 318 21.17 -0.03 -11.50
N SER A 319 21.60 -1.30 -11.43
CA SER A 319 22.37 -1.79 -10.27
C SER A 319 23.70 -1.06 -10.04
N PRO A 320 24.48 -0.63 -11.04
CA PRO A 320 25.71 0.11 -10.78
C PRO A 320 25.46 1.43 -10.05
N GLU A 321 24.39 2.15 -10.41
CA GLU A 321 24.02 3.41 -9.77
C GLU A 321 23.46 3.17 -8.37
N ILE A 322 22.61 2.16 -8.20
CA ILE A 322 22.08 1.74 -6.90
C ILE A 322 23.24 1.39 -5.97
N GLN A 323 24.17 0.53 -6.41
CA GLN A 323 25.28 0.07 -5.59
C GLN A 323 26.20 1.23 -5.19
N LYS A 324 26.52 2.13 -6.12
CA LYS A 324 27.31 3.33 -5.84
C LYS A 324 26.70 4.16 -4.70
N CYS A 325 25.35 4.35 -4.71
CA CYS A 325 24.67 5.11 -3.67
C CYS A 325 24.56 4.34 -2.34
N LEU A 326 24.51 3.01 -2.38
CA LEU A 326 24.51 2.18 -1.18
C LEU A 326 25.88 2.22 -0.48
N ASP A 327 26.96 2.23 -1.24
CA ASP A 327 28.33 2.22 -0.74
C ASP A 327 28.82 3.60 -0.26
N ASP A 328 28.20 4.68 -0.76
CA ASP A 328 28.51 6.04 -0.30
C ASP A 328 28.26 6.14 1.21
N LYS A 329 29.35 6.28 1.98
CA LYS A 329 29.25 6.62 3.40
C LYS A 329 28.59 7.98 3.49
N VAL A 330 27.34 8.04 3.92
CA VAL A 330 26.64 9.30 4.18
C VAL A 330 27.52 10.13 5.10
N ALA A 331 28.17 11.15 4.54
CA ALA A 331 28.72 12.23 5.33
C ALA A 331 27.52 12.96 5.94
N ILE A 332 27.09 12.52 7.12
CA ILE A 332 26.13 13.25 7.93
C ILE A 332 26.80 14.59 8.23
N SER A 333 26.40 15.62 7.51
CA SER A 333 26.82 16.99 7.80
C SER A 333 26.26 17.38 9.17
N PRO A 334 27.09 17.60 10.19
CA PRO A 334 26.62 18.05 11.49
C PRO A 334 26.52 19.57 11.46
N ASN A 335 25.52 20.16 10.80
CA ASN A 335 25.31 21.60 10.87
C ASN A 335 23.84 21.96 10.85
N HIS A 336 23.21 21.86 11.99
CA HIS A 336 22.26 22.83 12.52
C HIS A 336 22.45 22.90 14.03
N THR A 337 23.57 23.47 14.46
CA THR A 337 23.64 24.12 15.77
C THR A 337 22.73 25.33 15.68
N HIS A 338 21.60 25.27 16.35
CA HIS A 338 20.80 26.43 16.70
C HIS A 338 21.72 27.40 17.47
N ASP A 339 22.10 28.46 16.79
CA ASP A 339 22.69 29.62 17.40
C ASP A 339 21.59 30.31 18.25
N THR A 340 21.60 30.01 19.52
CA THR A 340 20.79 30.72 20.50
C THR A 340 21.45 32.07 20.75
N GLY A 341 21.20 33.00 19.82
CA GLY A 341 21.60 34.38 19.92
C GLY A 341 21.03 35.04 21.18
N ASN A 342 21.93 35.55 21.96
CA ASN A 342 21.79 36.48 23.08
C ASN A 342 20.60 37.45 22.91
N SER A 343 19.67 37.47 23.87
CA SER A 343 18.81 38.61 24.13
C SER A 343 19.61 39.67 24.90
N PRO A 344 19.63 40.93 24.50
CA PRO A 344 20.15 41.98 25.36
C PRO A 344 19.18 42.34 26.47
N GLU A 345 19.69 42.36 27.68
CA GLU A 345 19.04 42.97 28.82
C GLU A 345 18.79 44.46 28.54
N LEU A 346 17.55 44.87 28.79
CA LEU A 346 17.17 46.30 28.86
C LEU A 346 17.11 46.71 30.32
N GLU A 347 17.99 47.67 30.67
CA GLU A 347 17.84 48.53 31.84
C GLU A 347 16.60 49.44 31.75
#